data_9807bef4f157df98deae853eea291fa4
#
_entry.id   9807bef4f157df98deae853eea291fa4
#
_cell.length_a   1.000
_cell.length_b   1.000
_cell.length_c   1.000
_cell.angle_alpha   90.00
_cell.angle_beta   90.00
_cell.angle_gamma   90.00
#
_symmetry.space_group_name_H-M   'P 1'
#
loop_
_entity.id
_entity.type
_entity.pdbx_description
1 polymer ?
#
loop_
_entity_poly.entity_id
_entity_poly.type
_entity_poly.pdbx_seq_one_letter_code
_entity_poly.pdbx_strand_id
1 'polypeptide(L)'
;MGLSGSGKSTLLRCINRLIKPTKGQVLINGTDITAASDKELLEMRRREIAMVFQNFGLLPHRSVLSNIAFGLELQGVPKQEREKKAMKSMEIVGLKGYQNQMVGQLSGGMQQRVGLARALANDPEILLMDEAFSALDPLIRVQMQDEMLALQSKMKKTIVFITHDLSEAIKLGDRIAIMRDGEVVQVGTSEEILTEPANDYVARFVENVDRSKIITAGSIMITR
;
A
#
# COMPACT_ATOMS: atom_id res chain seq x y z
N MET A 1 -10.35 -3.53 2.54
CA MET A 1 -11.06 -3.31 1.27
C MET A 1 -12.52 -2.88 1.50
N GLY A 2 -13.28 -2.50 0.47
CA GLY A 2 -14.70 -2.09 0.55
C GLY A 2 -15.07 -1.14 -0.58
N LEU A 3 -16.36 -0.82 -0.74
CA LEU A 3 -16.87 0.08 -1.77
C LEU A 3 -16.40 1.53 -1.56
N SER A 4 -16.58 2.38 -2.58
CA SER A 4 -16.30 3.81 -2.46
C SER A 4 -17.10 4.42 -1.29
N GLY A 5 -16.48 5.31 -0.52
CA GLY A 5 -17.12 5.94 0.66
C GLY A 5 -17.11 5.11 1.94
N SER A 6 -16.63 3.86 1.95
CA SER A 6 -16.61 3.02 3.17
C SER A 6 -15.58 3.41 4.24
N GLY A 7 -14.85 4.52 4.09
CA GLY A 7 -13.93 5.03 5.11
C GLY A 7 -12.48 4.52 5.03
N LYS A 8 -12.12 3.68 4.05
CA LYS A 8 -10.79 3.05 3.92
C LYS A 8 -9.62 4.04 3.95
N SER A 9 -9.64 5.05 3.07
CA SER A 9 -8.58 6.05 3.00
C SER A 9 -8.51 6.91 4.27
N THR A 10 -9.66 7.16 4.93
CA THR A 10 -9.70 7.84 6.23
C THR A 10 -9.00 7.00 7.29
N LEU A 11 -9.32 5.70 7.38
CA LEU A 11 -8.66 4.78 8.30
C LEU A 11 -7.15 4.73 8.05
N LEU A 12 -6.72 4.58 6.78
CA LEU A 12 -5.30 4.56 6.41
C LEU A 12 -4.57 5.84 6.85
N ARG A 13 -5.22 7.00 6.66
CA ARG A 13 -4.68 8.30 7.07
C ARG A 13 -4.68 8.51 8.58
N CYS A 14 -5.50 7.79 9.32
CA CYS A 14 -5.39 7.72 10.78
C CYS A 14 -4.17 6.92 11.23
N ILE A 15 -3.80 5.85 10.50
CA ILE A 15 -2.63 5.02 10.82
C ILE A 15 -1.32 5.82 10.79
N ASN A 16 -1.14 6.76 9.86
CA ASN A 16 0.04 7.65 9.82
C ASN A 16 -0.24 9.02 10.45
N ARG A 17 -1.40 9.16 11.11
CA ARG A 17 -1.88 10.38 11.76
C ARG A 17 -1.87 11.63 10.87
N LEU A 18 -2.11 11.47 9.55
CA LEU A 18 -2.51 12.58 8.68
C LEU A 18 -3.91 13.08 9.03
N ILE A 19 -4.76 12.19 9.55
CA ILE A 19 -6.04 12.50 10.16
C ILE A 19 -5.95 12.06 11.63
N LYS A 20 -6.24 12.96 12.55
CA LYS A 20 -6.27 12.63 13.98
C LYS A 20 -7.56 11.87 14.29
N PRO A 21 -7.52 10.62 14.82
CA PRO A 21 -8.72 9.91 15.22
C PRO A 21 -9.40 10.63 16.38
N THR A 22 -10.72 10.62 16.42
CA THR A 22 -11.51 11.23 17.50
C THR A 22 -11.40 10.40 18.78
N LYS A 23 -11.35 9.08 18.64
CA LYS A 23 -11.23 8.09 19.74
C LYS A 23 -10.41 6.90 19.27
N GLY A 24 -9.91 6.12 20.23
CA GLY A 24 -9.10 4.95 19.97
C GLY A 24 -7.61 5.27 19.92
N GLN A 25 -6.81 4.25 19.66
CA GLN A 25 -5.34 4.29 19.63
C GLN A 25 -4.81 3.63 18.37
N VAL A 26 -3.68 4.11 17.90
CA VAL A 26 -2.89 3.46 16.85
C VAL A 26 -1.53 3.15 17.44
N LEU A 27 -1.24 1.85 17.58
CA LEU A 27 0.02 1.37 18.11
C LEU A 27 0.93 0.93 16.96
N ILE A 28 2.13 1.49 16.91
CA ILE A 28 3.19 1.08 15.97
C ILE A 28 4.40 0.67 16.82
N ASN A 29 4.81 -0.58 16.68
CA ASN A 29 5.89 -1.15 17.48
C ASN A 29 5.71 -0.91 18.99
N GLY A 30 4.45 -0.98 19.48
CA GLY A 30 4.10 -0.72 20.87
C GLY A 30 3.98 0.76 21.26
N THR A 31 4.31 1.69 20.37
CA THR A 31 4.20 3.13 20.62
C THR A 31 2.85 3.66 20.15
N ASP A 32 2.13 4.36 21.04
CA ASP A 32 0.87 5.01 20.68
C ASP A 32 1.14 6.31 19.92
N ILE A 33 0.93 6.28 18.62
CA ILE A 33 1.15 7.46 17.76
C ILE A 33 0.00 8.47 17.84
N THR A 34 -1.14 8.14 18.41
CA THR A 34 -2.25 9.10 18.58
C THR A 34 -1.92 10.17 19.59
N ALA A 35 -1.09 9.83 20.58
CA ALA A 35 -0.60 10.74 21.62
C ALA A 35 0.77 11.38 21.28
N ALA A 36 1.44 10.91 20.20
CA ALA A 36 2.76 11.40 19.82
C ALA A 36 2.76 12.91 19.49
N SER A 37 3.84 13.59 19.83
CA SER A 37 4.09 14.99 19.46
C SER A 37 4.33 15.13 17.95
N ASP A 38 4.18 16.33 17.41
CA ASP A 38 4.41 16.57 15.98
C ASP A 38 5.86 16.29 15.56
N LYS A 39 6.83 16.45 16.47
CA LYS A 39 8.24 16.13 16.22
C LYS A 39 8.44 14.62 16.09
N GLU A 40 7.87 13.82 16.99
CA GLU A 40 7.91 12.35 16.94
C GLU A 40 7.23 11.82 15.68
N LEU A 41 6.05 12.34 15.34
CA LEU A 41 5.33 11.99 14.13
C LEU A 41 6.13 12.31 12.86
N LEU A 42 6.84 13.45 12.84
CA LEU A 42 7.67 13.82 11.71
C LEU A 42 8.82 12.82 11.51
N GLU A 43 9.48 12.40 12.60
CA GLU A 43 10.55 11.41 12.53
C GLU A 43 10.04 10.03 12.11
N MET A 44 8.90 9.58 12.64
CA MET A 44 8.27 8.32 12.22
C MET A 44 7.93 8.33 10.72
N ARG A 45 7.32 9.40 10.22
CA ARG A 45 6.99 9.56 8.78
C ARG A 45 8.22 9.67 7.89
N ARG A 46 9.36 10.12 8.42
CA ARG A 46 10.62 10.20 7.68
C ARG A 46 11.29 8.84 7.56
N ARG A 47 11.18 7.97 8.58
CA ARG A 47 12.02 6.78 8.72
C ARG A 47 11.27 5.45 8.72
N GLU A 48 10.11 5.41 9.38
CA GLU A 48 9.43 4.14 9.69
C GLU A 48 8.23 3.88 8.78
N ILE A 49 7.53 4.95 8.39
CA ILE A 49 6.27 4.85 7.65
C ILE A 49 6.40 5.57 6.30
N ALA A 50 6.15 4.87 5.21
CA ALA A 50 5.97 5.52 3.92
C ALA A 50 4.55 5.35 3.40
N MET A 51 4.09 6.28 2.58
CA MET A 51 2.76 6.23 1.99
C MET A 51 2.80 6.46 0.48
N VAL A 52 2.11 5.58 -0.26
CA VAL A 52 1.79 5.75 -1.67
C VAL A 52 0.36 6.28 -1.76
N PHE A 53 0.20 7.46 -2.34
CA PHE A 53 -1.08 8.14 -2.46
C PHE A 53 -1.79 7.77 -3.77
N GLN A 54 -3.11 7.73 -3.77
CA GLN A 54 -3.94 7.52 -4.95
C GLN A 54 -3.64 8.53 -6.08
N ASN A 55 -3.41 9.79 -5.75
CA ASN A 55 -3.05 10.86 -6.69
C ASN A 55 -1.52 11.11 -6.76
N PHE A 56 -0.71 10.08 -6.54
CA PHE A 56 0.75 10.04 -6.64
C PHE A 56 1.50 11.01 -5.72
N GLY A 57 1.00 12.23 -5.47
CA GLY A 57 1.63 13.26 -4.64
C GLY A 57 3.06 13.60 -5.08
N LEU A 58 3.31 13.60 -6.39
CA LEU A 58 4.63 13.91 -6.95
C LEU A 58 4.88 15.41 -6.99
N LEU A 59 6.15 15.79 -6.91
CA LEU A 59 6.61 17.17 -7.00
C LEU A 59 6.82 17.53 -8.48
N PRO A 60 5.94 18.35 -9.11
CA PRO A 60 5.91 18.55 -10.55
C PRO A 60 7.16 19.26 -11.09
N HIS A 61 7.84 20.05 -10.25
CA HIS A 61 9.05 20.80 -10.57
C HIS A 61 10.33 20.01 -10.37
N ARG A 62 10.23 18.70 -10.07
CA ARG A 62 11.38 17.81 -9.85
C ARG A 62 11.42 16.70 -10.89
N SER A 63 12.62 16.26 -11.23
CA SER A 63 12.82 15.06 -12.05
C SER A 63 12.39 13.80 -11.33
N VAL A 64 12.27 12.69 -12.06
CA VAL A 64 11.97 11.34 -11.52
C VAL A 64 12.94 11.00 -10.39
N LEU A 65 14.25 11.07 -10.64
CA LEU A 65 15.26 10.76 -9.62
C LEU A 65 15.12 11.65 -8.39
N SER A 66 14.92 12.95 -8.59
CA SER A 66 14.78 13.91 -7.48
C SER A 66 13.49 13.71 -6.68
N ASN A 67 12.39 13.25 -7.32
CA ASN A 67 11.17 12.85 -6.63
C ASN A 67 11.42 11.62 -5.74
N ILE A 68 12.08 10.60 -6.27
CA ILE A 68 12.35 9.36 -5.55
C ILE A 68 13.31 9.62 -4.38
N ALA A 69 14.33 10.45 -4.58
CA ALA A 69 15.31 10.81 -3.56
C ALA A 69 14.77 11.77 -2.48
N PHE A 70 13.56 12.33 -2.65
CA PHE A 70 13.06 13.42 -1.80
C PHE A 70 12.94 13.05 -0.31
N GLY A 71 12.45 11.86 0.00
CA GLY A 71 12.37 11.42 1.40
C GLY A 71 13.74 11.31 2.08
N LEU A 72 14.73 10.80 1.35
CA LEU A 72 16.12 10.72 1.82
C LEU A 72 16.77 12.10 1.96
N GLU A 73 16.38 13.06 1.11
CA GLU A 73 16.80 14.46 1.22
C GLU A 73 16.30 15.07 2.54
N LEU A 74 15.03 14.83 2.90
CA LEU A 74 14.45 15.29 4.16
C LEU A 74 15.06 14.61 5.40
N GLN A 75 15.66 13.43 5.22
CA GLN A 75 16.43 12.73 6.27
C GLN A 75 17.86 13.27 6.40
N GLY A 76 18.31 14.17 5.53
CA GLY A 76 19.67 14.70 5.51
C GLY A 76 20.71 13.77 4.90
N VAL A 77 20.29 12.73 4.14
CA VAL A 77 21.22 11.81 3.47
C VAL A 77 22.02 12.55 2.40
N PRO A 78 23.36 12.37 2.35
CA PRO A 78 24.22 13.01 1.35
C PRO A 78 23.76 12.73 -0.08
N LYS A 79 23.94 13.71 -1.00
CA LYS A 79 23.42 13.65 -2.37
C LYS A 79 23.81 12.38 -3.10
N GLN A 80 25.07 12.00 -3.07
CA GLN A 80 25.58 10.83 -3.78
C GLN A 80 24.92 9.52 -3.26
N GLU A 81 24.74 9.39 -1.96
CA GLU A 81 24.11 8.21 -1.34
C GLU A 81 22.62 8.14 -1.66
N ARG A 82 21.88 9.26 -1.51
CA ARG A 82 20.45 9.29 -1.80
C ARG A 82 20.13 9.02 -3.26
N GLU A 83 20.95 9.54 -4.20
CA GLU A 83 20.80 9.26 -5.62
C GLU A 83 21.05 7.77 -5.93
N LYS A 84 22.06 7.16 -5.31
CA LYS A 84 22.33 5.71 -5.44
C LYS A 84 21.13 4.87 -4.94
N LYS A 85 20.56 5.19 -3.78
CA LYS A 85 19.37 4.51 -3.25
C LYS A 85 18.14 4.72 -4.14
N ALA A 86 17.94 5.95 -4.62
CA ALA A 86 16.85 6.28 -5.54
C ALA A 86 16.98 5.52 -6.88
N MET A 87 18.15 5.43 -7.45
CA MET A 87 18.41 4.65 -8.68
C MET A 87 18.06 3.17 -8.49
N LYS A 88 18.45 2.57 -7.36
CA LYS A 88 18.08 1.19 -7.02
C LYS A 88 16.56 1.01 -6.97
N SER A 89 15.84 1.94 -6.34
CA SER A 89 14.38 1.90 -6.28
C SER A 89 13.73 2.11 -7.65
N MET A 90 14.34 2.93 -8.53
CA MET A 90 13.90 3.08 -9.92
C MET A 90 14.01 1.77 -10.71
N GLU A 91 15.11 1.02 -10.52
CA GLU A 91 15.29 -0.27 -11.19
C GLU A 91 14.22 -1.29 -10.76
N ILE A 92 13.89 -1.31 -9.46
CA ILE A 92 12.86 -2.19 -8.90
C ILE A 92 11.49 -1.97 -9.57
N VAL A 93 11.13 -0.73 -9.89
CA VAL A 93 9.83 -0.39 -10.49
C VAL A 93 9.88 -0.25 -12.02
N GLY A 94 11.00 -0.67 -12.67
CA GLY A 94 11.13 -0.66 -14.12
C GLY A 94 11.22 0.75 -14.75
N LEU A 95 11.75 1.74 -14.02
CA LEU A 95 11.92 3.13 -14.51
C LEU A 95 13.37 3.47 -14.89
N LYS A 96 14.24 2.48 -15.11
CA LYS A 96 15.62 2.71 -15.54
C LYS A 96 15.66 3.51 -16.85
N GLY A 97 16.48 4.55 -16.90
CA GLY A 97 16.61 5.44 -18.06
C GLY A 97 15.76 6.73 -17.99
N TYR A 98 14.80 6.82 -17.04
CA TYR A 98 13.91 7.97 -16.89
C TYR A 98 14.36 8.98 -15.82
N GLN A 99 15.56 8.83 -15.25
CA GLN A 99 16.04 9.60 -14.08
C GLN A 99 15.96 11.11 -14.22
N ASN A 100 16.23 11.62 -15.43
CA ASN A 100 16.30 13.06 -15.72
C ASN A 100 14.98 13.64 -16.24
N GLN A 101 13.98 12.79 -16.54
CA GLN A 101 12.69 13.27 -17.03
C GLN A 101 11.90 13.97 -15.93
N MET A 102 11.13 14.97 -16.30
CA MET A 102 10.17 15.61 -15.41
C MET A 102 8.93 14.71 -15.26
N VAL A 103 8.38 14.64 -14.05
CA VAL A 103 7.24 13.75 -13.77
C VAL A 103 5.99 14.07 -14.61
N GLY A 104 5.82 15.33 -15.02
CA GLY A 104 4.73 15.73 -15.92
C GLY A 104 4.83 15.19 -17.35
N GLN A 105 5.98 14.64 -17.75
CA GLN A 105 6.19 14.02 -19.07
C GLN A 105 5.85 12.52 -19.08
N LEU A 106 5.52 11.96 -17.91
CA LEU A 106 5.27 10.54 -17.73
C LEU A 106 3.78 10.21 -17.85
N SER A 107 3.45 9.00 -18.32
CA SER A 107 2.10 8.46 -18.21
C SER A 107 1.66 8.30 -16.74
N GLY A 108 0.34 8.24 -16.48
CA GLY A 108 -0.18 8.03 -15.13
C GLY A 108 0.41 6.79 -14.44
N GLY A 109 0.52 5.68 -15.16
CA GLY A 109 1.16 4.46 -14.65
C GLY A 109 2.65 4.65 -14.30
N MET A 110 3.40 5.40 -15.10
CA MET A 110 4.79 5.71 -14.77
C MET A 110 4.89 6.64 -13.55
N GLN A 111 4.00 7.63 -13.43
CA GLN A 111 3.93 8.49 -12.24
C GLN A 111 3.65 7.68 -10.98
N GLN A 112 2.78 6.69 -11.05
CA GLN A 112 2.47 5.78 -9.95
C GLN A 112 3.71 4.97 -9.53
N ARG A 113 4.46 4.44 -10.50
CA ARG A 113 5.74 3.76 -10.26
C ARG A 113 6.77 4.69 -9.60
N VAL A 114 6.81 5.98 -9.97
CA VAL A 114 7.66 6.97 -9.28
C VAL A 114 7.23 7.13 -7.82
N GLY A 115 5.94 7.20 -7.53
CA GLY A 115 5.38 7.27 -6.17
C GLY A 115 5.77 6.05 -5.33
N LEU A 116 5.66 4.85 -5.91
CA LEU A 116 6.07 3.60 -5.27
C LEU A 116 7.59 3.57 -5.02
N ALA A 117 8.41 3.91 -6.03
CA ALA A 117 9.86 3.96 -5.88
C ALA A 117 10.31 4.95 -4.80
N ARG A 118 9.63 6.12 -4.69
CA ARG A 118 9.87 7.11 -3.65
C ARG A 118 9.59 6.54 -2.25
N ALA A 119 8.51 5.80 -2.09
CA ALA A 119 8.18 5.15 -0.83
C ALA A 119 9.23 4.08 -0.47
N LEU A 120 9.64 3.25 -1.42
CA LEU A 120 10.63 2.19 -1.24
C LEU A 120 12.05 2.71 -0.98
N ALA A 121 12.42 3.87 -1.55
CA ALA A 121 13.78 4.44 -1.40
C ALA A 121 14.15 4.75 0.05
N ASN A 122 13.16 5.07 0.90
CA ASN A 122 13.35 5.33 2.32
C ASN A 122 13.55 4.07 3.15
N ASP A 123 13.36 2.89 2.57
CA ASP A 123 13.41 1.59 3.24
C ASP A 123 12.53 1.51 4.52
N PRO A 124 11.25 1.91 4.46
CA PRO A 124 10.37 1.99 5.63
C PRO A 124 10.05 0.60 6.18
N GLU A 125 9.70 0.51 7.47
CA GLU A 125 9.17 -0.72 8.08
C GLU A 125 7.71 -0.95 7.70
N ILE A 126 6.94 0.14 7.57
CA ILE A 126 5.51 0.14 7.25
C ILE A 126 5.26 0.89 5.95
N LEU A 127 4.62 0.22 5.00
CA LEU A 127 4.19 0.80 3.73
C LEU A 127 2.67 0.90 3.67
N LEU A 128 2.16 2.11 3.61
CA LEU A 128 0.73 2.40 3.46
C LEU A 128 0.43 2.67 1.99
N MET A 129 -0.54 1.98 1.40
CA MET A 129 -0.87 2.09 -0.02
C MET A 129 -2.37 2.39 -0.19
N ASP A 130 -2.68 3.59 -0.66
CA ASP A 130 -4.05 4.06 -0.89
C ASP A 130 -4.41 3.90 -2.36
N GLU A 131 -5.08 2.81 -2.72
CA GLU A 131 -5.48 2.45 -4.10
C GLU A 131 -4.33 2.55 -5.11
N ALA A 132 -3.16 2.06 -4.71
CA ALA A 132 -1.90 2.30 -5.42
C ALA A 132 -1.83 1.69 -6.84
N PHE A 133 -2.76 0.86 -7.25
CA PHE A 133 -2.80 0.26 -8.59
C PHE A 133 -4.03 0.67 -9.41
N SER A 134 -4.90 1.54 -8.87
CA SER A 134 -6.19 1.90 -9.51
C SER A 134 -6.04 2.63 -10.85
N ALA A 135 -4.98 3.41 -11.02
CA ALA A 135 -4.71 4.19 -12.24
C ALA A 135 -3.88 3.43 -13.29
N LEU A 136 -3.54 2.16 -13.04
CA LEU A 136 -2.79 1.34 -13.99
C LEU A 136 -3.73 0.60 -14.95
N ASP A 137 -3.28 0.43 -16.21
CA ASP A 137 -3.91 -0.50 -17.13
C ASP A 137 -3.82 -1.96 -16.60
N PRO A 138 -4.71 -2.86 -17.02
CA PRO A 138 -4.81 -4.20 -16.44
C PRO A 138 -3.52 -5.01 -16.50
N LEU A 139 -2.75 -4.91 -17.60
CA LEU A 139 -1.52 -5.68 -17.78
C LEU A 139 -0.42 -5.20 -16.83
N ILE A 140 -0.22 -3.87 -16.78
CA ILE A 140 0.77 -3.25 -15.89
C ILE A 140 0.39 -3.44 -14.43
N ARG A 141 -0.90 -3.43 -14.10
CA ARG A 141 -1.41 -3.70 -12.75
C ARG A 141 -0.99 -5.09 -12.28
N VAL A 142 -1.23 -6.12 -13.08
CA VAL A 142 -0.82 -7.49 -12.74
C VAL A 142 0.69 -7.58 -12.54
N GLN A 143 1.47 -7.01 -13.44
CA GLN A 143 2.93 -6.98 -13.32
C GLN A 143 3.39 -6.31 -12.02
N MET A 144 2.82 -5.14 -11.66
CA MET A 144 3.17 -4.43 -10.44
C MET A 144 2.79 -5.17 -9.16
N GLN A 145 1.67 -5.89 -9.19
CA GLN A 145 1.27 -6.77 -8.08
C GLN A 145 2.27 -7.92 -7.89
N ASP A 146 2.71 -8.55 -8.98
CA ASP A 146 3.70 -9.64 -8.93
C ASP A 146 5.06 -9.13 -8.42
N GLU A 147 5.49 -7.95 -8.89
CA GLU A 147 6.69 -7.29 -8.39
C GLU A 147 6.58 -6.97 -6.89
N MET A 148 5.40 -6.51 -6.42
CA MET A 148 5.17 -6.23 -5.00
C MET A 148 5.24 -7.49 -4.14
N LEU A 149 4.65 -8.60 -4.58
CA LEU A 149 4.74 -9.90 -3.89
C LEU A 149 6.20 -10.38 -3.81
N ALA A 150 6.95 -10.27 -4.92
CA ALA A 150 8.37 -10.62 -4.95
C ALA A 150 9.22 -9.73 -4.02
N LEU A 151 8.85 -8.46 -3.85
CA LEU A 151 9.48 -7.55 -2.90
C LEU A 151 9.12 -7.91 -1.46
N GLN A 152 7.85 -8.15 -1.16
CA GLN A 152 7.38 -8.50 0.19
C GLN A 152 8.07 -9.75 0.71
N SER A 153 8.21 -10.79 -0.12
CA SER A 153 8.89 -12.04 0.27
C SER A 153 10.35 -11.83 0.70
N LYS A 154 11.03 -10.81 0.13
CA LYS A 154 12.43 -10.48 0.42
C LYS A 154 12.58 -9.50 1.58
N MET A 155 11.65 -8.56 1.73
CA MET A 155 11.80 -7.40 2.62
C MET A 155 11.14 -7.58 3.99
N LYS A 156 10.21 -8.52 4.14
CA LYS A 156 9.46 -8.82 5.39
C LYS A 156 8.87 -7.56 6.05
N LYS A 157 8.29 -6.67 5.25
CA LYS A 157 7.71 -5.40 5.70
C LYS A 157 6.21 -5.51 5.97
N THR A 158 5.70 -4.69 6.88
CA THR A 158 4.25 -4.56 7.06
C THR A 158 3.67 -3.68 5.96
N ILE A 159 2.74 -4.21 5.18
CA ILE A 159 2.06 -3.48 4.12
C ILE A 159 0.58 -3.37 4.48
N VAL A 160 0.06 -2.16 4.54
CA VAL A 160 -1.39 -1.89 4.63
C VAL A 160 -1.85 -1.37 3.29
N PHE A 161 -2.62 -2.20 2.58
CA PHE A 161 -3.06 -1.93 1.21
C PHE A 161 -4.56 -1.70 1.14
N ILE A 162 -4.96 -0.57 0.56
CA ILE A 162 -6.37 -0.27 0.28
C ILE A 162 -6.68 -0.56 -1.17
N THR A 163 -7.73 -1.33 -1.38
CA THR A 163 -8.33 -1.57 -2.70
C THR A 163 -9.85 -1.68 -2.59
N HIS A 164 -10.53 -1.47 -3.70
CA HIS A 164 -11.93 -1.84 -3.90
C HIS A 164 -12.07 -3.14 -4.73
N ASP A 165 -10.96 -3.68 -5.25
CA ASP A 165 -10.92 -4.92 -6.03
C ASP A 165 -10.61 -6.11 -5.10
N LEU A 166 -11.57 -7.05 -5.04
CA LEU A 166 -11.45 -8.25 -4.20
C LEU A 166 -10.34 -9.17 -4.71
N SER A 167 -10.12 -9.25 -6.03
CA SER A 167 -9.05 -10.08 -6.59
C SER A 167 -7.67 -9.57 -6.19
N GLU A 168 -7.48 -8.25 -6.12
CA GLU A 168 -6.27 -7.65 -5.57
C GLU A 168 -6.09 -7.97 -4.08
N ALA A 169 -7.16 -7.84 -3.28
CA ALA A 169 -7.09 -8.13 -1.85
C ALA A 169 -6.73 -9.59 -1.58
N ILE A 170 -7.30 -10.52 -2.33
CA ILE A 170 -7.03 -11.96 -2.25
C ILE A 170 -5.59 -12.27 -2.68
N LYS A 171 -5.12 -11.65 -3.76
CA LYS A 171 -3.78 -11.90 -4.31
C LYS A 171 -2.67 -11.38 -3.41
N LEU A 172 -2.87 -10.21 -2.79
CA LEU A 172 -1.82 -9.48 -2.09
C LEU A 172 -1.88 -9.58 -0.57
N GLY A 173 -3.05 -9.87 0.00
CA GLY A 173 -3.28 -9.79 1.44
C GLY A 173 -3.15 -11.12 2.15
N ASP A 174 -2.31 -11.19 3.18
CA ASP A 174 -2.31 -12.29 4.16
C ASP A 174 -3.62 -12.26 4.98
N ARG A 175 -4.13 -11.06 5.27
CA ARG A 175 -5.41 -10.83 5.94
C ARG A 175 -6.17 -9.71 5.23
N ILE A 176 -7.49 -9.88 5.13
CA ILE A 176 -8.39 -8.94 4.47
C ILE A 176 -9.36 -8.39 5.50
N ALA A 177 -9.43 -7.05 5.61
CA ALA A 177 -10.49 -6.37 6.37
C ALA A 177 -11.51 -5.80 5.39
N ILE A 178 -12.77 -6.19 5.49
CA ILE A 178 -13.88 -5.66 4.70
C ILE A 178 -14.54 -4.54 5.47
N MET A 179 -14.65 -3.37 4.85
CA MET A 179 -15.24 -2.17 5.43
C MET A 179 -16.54 -1.77 4.73
N ARG A 180 -17.49 -1.33 5.52
CA ARG A 180 -18.76 -0.73 5.06
C ARG A 180 -19.17 0.40 6.00
N ASP A 181 -19.56 1.53 5.46
CA ASP A 181 -20.13 2.67 6.21
C ASP A 181 -19.28 3.13 7.42
N GLY A 182 -17.95 3.06 7.29
CA GLY A 182 -16.98 3.45 8.34
C GLY A 182 -16.66 2.34 9.35
N GLU A 183 -17.27 1.18 9.24
CA GLU A 183 -17.08 0.03 10.14
C GLU A 183 -16.32 -1.10 9.47
N VAL A 184 -15.57 -1.86 10.27
CA VAL A 184 -14.95 -3.12 9.84
C VAL A 184 -15.98 -4.23 10.05
N VAL A 185 -16.48 -4.80 8.95
CA VAL A 185 -17.55 -5.83 8.95
C VAL A 185 -16.97 -7.22 9.20
N GLN A 186 -15.83 -7.52 8.59
CA GLN A 186 -15.14 -8.81 8.76
C GLN A 186 -13.64 -8.64 8.57
N VAL A 187 -12.85 -9.41 9.33
CA VAL A 187 -11.40 -9.56 9.13
C VAL A 187 -11.07 -11.04 9.10
N GLY A 188 -10.39 -11.48 8.06
CA GLY A 188 -9.99 -12.90 7.92
C GLY A 188 -8.96 -13.10 6.83
N THR A 189 -8.54 -14.34 6.63
CA THR A 189 -7.80 -14.78 5.45
C THR A 189 -8.71 -14.76 4.22
N SER A 190 -8.15 -14.86 3.02
CA SER A 190 -8.95 -14.98 1.79
C SER A 190 -9.89 -16.19 1.84
N GLU A 191 -9.45 -17.30 2.43
CA GLU A 191 -10.25 -18.52 2.60
C GLU A 191 -11.43 -18.28 3.55
N GLU A 192 -11.20 -17.75 4.76
CA GLU A 192 -12.25 -17.44 5.74
C GLU A 192 -13.30 -16.49 5.16
N ILE A 193 -12.88 -15.45 4.42
CA ILE A 193 -13.80 -14.49 3.78
C ILE A 193 -14.69 -15.15 2.72
N LEU A 194 -14.16 -16.14 1.98
CA LEU A 194 -14.88 -16.82 0.91
C LEU A 194 -15.79 -17.95 1.40
N THR A 195 -15.39 -18.65 2.47
CA THR A 195 -16.12 -19.83 2.99
C THR A 195 -17.09 -19.49 4.11
N GLU A 196 -16.76 -18.48 4.92
CA GLU A 196 -17.50 -18.09 6.11
C GLU A 196 -17.82 -16.58 6.12
N PRO A 197 -18.61 -16.08 5.15
CA PRO A 197 -18.97 -14.66 5.13
C PRO A 197 -19.81 -14.29 6.36
N ALA A 198 -19.40 -13.24 7.08
CA ALA A 198 -20.00 -12.81 8.34
C ALA A 198 -21.46 -12.35 8.19
N ASN A 199 -21.89 -11.93 7.02
CA ASN A 199 -23.25 -11.50 6.72
C ASN A 199 -23.54 -11.46 5.21
N ASP A 200 -24.78 -11.17 4.83
CA ASP A 200 -25.23 -11.08 3.42
C ASP A 200 -24.46 -10.03 2.60
N TYR A 201 -23.94 -8.98 3.22
CA TYR A 201 -23.13 -7.98 2.52
C TYR A 201 -21.81 -8.59 2.06
N VAL A 202 -21.12 -9.29 2.94
CA VAL A 202 -19.88 -9.98 2.61
C VAL A 202 -20.14 -11.12 1.60
N ALA A 203 -21.21 -11.90 1.81
CA ALA A 203 -21.62 -12.99 0.91
C ALA A 203 -21.78 -12.49 -0.54
N ARG A 204 -22.51 -11.38 -0.75
CA ARG A 204 -22.67 -10.75 -2.06
C ARG A 204 -21.35 -10.19 -2.61
N PHE A 205 -20.49 -9.70 -1.74
CA PHE A 205 -19.20 -9.14 -2.13
C PHE A 205 -18.28 -10.19 -2.74
N VAL A 206 -18.37 -11.44 -2.26
CA VAL A 206 -17.54 -12.57 -2.71
C VAL A 206 -18.23 -13.50 -3.73
N GLU A 207 -19.50 -13.25 -4.08
CA GLU A 207 -20.33 -14.11 -4.91
C GLU A 207 -19.71 -14.41 -6.29
N ASN A 208 -19.07 -13.41 -6.90
CA ASN A 208 -18.53 -13.50 -8.26
C ASN A 208 -17.04 -13.88 -8.30
N VAL A 209 -16.45 -14.32 -7.19
CA VAL A 209 -15.04 -14.71 -7.15
C VAL A 209 -14.86 -16.16 -7.59
N ASP A 210 -13.91 -16.39 -8.48
CA ASP A 210 -13.49 -17.75 -8.85
C ASP A 210 -12.79 -18.42 -7.66
N ARG A 211 -13.56 -19.21 -6.93
CA ARG A 211 -13.13 -19.93 -5.73
C ARG A 211 -12.09 -21.02 -6.02
N SER A 212 -12.02 -21.51 -7.25
CA SER A 212 -11.15 -22.65 -7.62
C SER A 212 -9.65 -22.35 -7.44
N LYS A 213 -9.27 -21.07 -7.44
CA LYS A 213 -7.86 -20.62 -7.29
C LYS A 213 -7.43 -20.41 -5.84
N ILE A 214 -8.36 -20.48 -4.90
CA ILE A 214 -8.15 -20.02 -3.51
C ILE A 214 -8.42 -21.15 -2.53
N ILE A 215 -9.49 -21.93 -2.77
CA ILE A 215 -9.91 -23.01 -1.89
C ILE A 215 -9.07 -24.25 -2.19
N THR A 216 -8.34 -24.71 -1.17
CA THR A 216 -7.56 -25.95 -1.30
C THR A 216 -8.46 -27.19 -1.10
N ALA A 217 -8.04 -28.33 -1.64
CA ALA A 217 -8.77 -29.60 -1.42
C ALA A 217 -8.92 -29.94 0.07
N GLY A 218 -7.96 -29.50 0.92
CA GLY A 218 -8.00 -29.70 2.37
C GLY A 218 -9.13 -28.94 3.08
N SER A 219 -9.50 -27.75 2.55
CA SER A 219 -10.58 -26.92 3.12
C SER A 219 -11.98 -27.45 2.82
N ILE A 220 -12.11 -28.34 1.81
CA ILE A 220 -13.39 -28.94 1.39
C ILE A 220 -13.60 -30.33 2.02
N MET A 221 -12.52 -30.96 2.48
CA MET A 221 -12.59 -32.28 3.11
C MET A 221 -13.19 -32.16 4.51
N ILE A 222 -14.45 -32.59 4.65
CA ILE A 222 -15.07 -32.80 5.96
C ILE A 222 -14.30 -33.93 6.64
N THR A 223 -13.56 -33.60 7.68
CA THR A 223 -12.98 -34.60 8.57
C THR A 223 -14.15 -35.31 9.28
N ARG A 224 -14.40 -36.55 8.90
CA ARG A 224 -15.35 -37.43 9.59
C ARG A 224 -14.78 -37.94 10.89
#